data_bb09a5405e1df5de01774d913ca4d11e
#
_entry.id   bb09a5405e1df5de01774d913ca4d11e
#
_cell.length_a   1.000
_cell.length_b   1.000
_cell.length_c   1.000
_cell.angle_alpha   90.00
_cell.angle_beta   90.00
_cell.angle_gamma   90.00
#
_symmetry.space_group_name_H-M   'P 1'
#
loop_
_entity.id
_entity.type
_entity.pdbx_description
1 polymer ?
#
loop_
_entity_poly.entity_id
_entity_poly.type
_entity_poly.pdbx_seq_one_letter_code
_entity_poly.pdbx_strand_id
1 'polypeptide(L)'
;MPEDEKSPISVRQTQSLFADFKRASALVLAVSGGPDSIALMWLAARWRKALSRGPDLLAVTIDHGLRAESAREAREVKRLANKLGVPHRTVLWSGEKPKSGVPAAARAARYHLLATVARQNGAGHILTAHTRDDQAETLLMRMLRGSGIGGLAAMARQTEREGVLIARPFLNVSKAQLIATLAKAKIGYADDPTNRDTSFTRPRIRAVLEELAPEGGDARNLARLASRLARANAAVEVLVDGAARYLALKSQTIGLPPVSAIGPHRAAFEAVAFASLPEEIRLRLLLRAINRIGHEGPAELGKAEALLAALDRALQRTTVPRLKQTLAGAIVSLSAGRITIEPAPPRRRKAS
;
A
#
# COMPACT_ATOMS: atom_id res chain seq x y z
N MET A 1 -8.40 -16.21 25.44
CA MET A 1 -9.64 -15.66 24.86
C MET A 1 -9.67 -15.93 23.36
N PRO A 2 -9.87 -17.18 22.95
CA PRO A 2 -9.94 -17.58 21.55
C PRO A 2 -11.33 -17.43 20.91
N GLU A 3 -12.40 -17.31 21.70
CA GLU A 3 -13.79 -17.30 21.19
C GLU A 3 -14.16 -16.08 20.35
N ASP A 4 -13.61 -14.91 20.63
CA ASP A 4 -13.91 -13.69 19.88
C ASP A 4 -13.39 -13.72 18.42
N GLU A 5 -12.42 -14.55 18.11
CA GLU A 5 -11.79 -14.58 16.77
C GLU A 5 -12.62 -15.32 15.71
N LYS A 6 -13.57 -16.15 16.12
CA LYS A 6 -14.50 -16.89 15.25
C LYS A 6 -15.94 -16.42 15.39
N SER A 7 -16.19 -15.44 16.26
CA SER A 7 -17.54 -14.89 16.47
C SER A 7 -17.96 -14.00 15.33
N PRO A 8 -19.22 -14.09 14.87
CA PRO A 8 -19.75 -13.21 13.84
C PRO A 8 -19.68 -11.73 14.25
N ILE A 9 -19.43 -10.85 13.29
CA ILE A 9 -19.36 -9.41 13.51
C ILE A 9 -20.73 -8.89 13.96
N SER A 10 -20.76 -8.25 15.12
CA SER A 10 -21.96 -7.62 15.70
C SER A 10 -22.35 -6.33 14.99
N VAL A 11 -23.57 -5.84 15.24
CA VAL A 11 -24.05 -4.54 14.72
C VAL A 11 -23.16 -3.40 15.22
N ARG A 12 -22.77 -3.39 16.51
CA ARG A 12 -21.90 -2.38 17.09
C ARG A 12 -20.52 -2.36 16.46
N GLN A 13 -19.93 -3.53 16.23
CA GLN A 13 -18.65 -3.64 15.50
C GLN A 13 -18.79 -3.14 14.06
N THR A 14 -19.87 -3.48 13.36
CA THR A 14 -20.14 -2.98 12.01
C THR A 14 -20.20 -1.45 11.98
N GLN A 15 -20.90 -0.81 12.93
CA GLN A 15 -20.95 0.64 13.04
C GLN A 15 -19.57 1.26 13.22
N SER A 16 -18.72 0.67 14.08
CA SER A 16 -17.34 1.12 14.30
C SER A 16 -16.46 0.97 13.05
N LEU A 17 -16.59 -0.15 12.32
CA LEU A 17 -15.79 -0.42 11.11
C LEU A 17 -16.01 0.61 10.00
N PHE A 18 -17.26 1.11 9.88
CA PHE A 18 -17.65 2.07 8.84
C PHE A 18 -17.84 3.51 9.35
N ALA A 19 -17.52 3.81 10.61
CA ALA A 19 -17.78 5.12 11.23
C ALA A 19 -17.17 6.30 10.43
N ASP A 20 -15.93 6.11 9.92
CA ASP A 20 -15.19 7.14 9.20
C ASP A 20 -15.86 7.53 7.86
N PHE A 21 -16.72 6.67 7.33
CA PHE A 21 -17.33 6.85 6.01
C PHE A 21 -18.75 7.44 6.05
N LYS A 22 -19.28 7.71 7.25
CA LYS A 22 -20.66 8.19 7.43
C LYS A 22 -20.96 9.49 6.67
N ARG A 23 -19.95 10.35 6.52
CA ARG A 23 -20.07 11.67 5.85
C ARG A 23 -19.66 11.67 4.39
N ALA A 24 -19.23 10.55 3.84
CA ALA A 24 -18.92 10.45 2.43
C ALA A 24 -20.20 10.61 1.59
N SER A 25 -20.09 11.17 0.39
CA SER A 25 -21.20 11.25 -0.58
C SER A 25 -21.50 9.89 -1.17
N ALA A 26 -20.47 9.17 -1.61
CA ALA A 26 -20.57 7.85 -2.19
C ALA A 26 -19.35 6.99 -1.84
N LEU A 27 -19.52 5.67 -1.84
CA LEU A 27 -18.48 4.67 -1.59
C LEU A 27 -18.51 3.60 -2.68
N VAL A 28 -17.36 3.29 -3.26
CA VAL A 28 -17.17 2.13 -4.12
C VAL A 28 -16.70 0.95 -3.27
N LEU A 29 -17.40 -0.18 -3.37
CA LEU A 29 -17.05 -1.43 -2.73
C LEU A 29 -16.39 -2.35 -3.77
N ALA A 30 -15.12 -2.71 -3.59
CA ALA A 30 -14.42 -3.63 -4.47
C ALA A 30 -14.80 -5.09 -4.11
N VAL A 31 -15.63 -5.71 -4.95
CA VAL A 31 -16.19 -7.05 -4.68
C VAL A 31 -15.72 -8.03 -5.74
N SER A 32 -14.99 -9.08 -5.32
CA SER A 32 -14.46 -10.13 -6.21
C SER A 32 -15.26 -11.43 -6.19
N GLY A 33 -16.24 -11.57 -5.29
CA GLY A 33 -17.00 -12.82 -5.11
C GLY A 33 -16.50 -13.71 -3.97
N GLY A 34 -15.25 -13.56 -3.54
CA GLY A 34 -14.71 -14.31 -2.40
C GLY A 34 -15.28 -13.85 -1.05
N PRO A 35 -15.10 -14.65 0.03
CA PRO A 35 -15.79 -14.46 1.31
C PRO A 35 -15.57 -13.07 1.90
N ASP A 36 -14.34 -12.56 1.89
CA ASP A 36 -14.01 -11.27 2.51
C ASP A 36 -14.73 -10.12 1.80
N SER A 37 -14.74 -10.13 0.46
CA SER A 37 -15.38 -9.08 -0.35
C SER A 37 -16.93 -9.15 -0.31
N ILE A 38 -17.48 -10.34 -0.22
CA ILE A 38 -18.93 -10.54 -0.01
C ILE A 38 -19.34 -10.05 1.38
N ALA A 39 -18.52 -10.34 2.42
CA ALA A 39 -18.75 -9.81 3.75
C ALA A 39 -18.69 -8.27 3.79
N LEU A 40 -17.75 -7.67 3.05
CA LEU A 40 -17.68 -6.21 2.91
C LEU A 40 -18.98 -5.64 2.35
N MET A 41 -19.46 -6.18 1.24
CA MET A 41 -20.69 -5.71 0.62
C MET A 41 -21.90 -5.89 1.54
N TRP A 42 -22.03 -7.05 2.18
CA TRP A 42 -23.15 -7.33 3.06
C TRP A 42 -23.17 -6.44 4.31
N LEU A 43 -22.02 -6.29 4.99
CA LEU A 43 -21.87 -5.45 6.18
C LEU A 43 -22.10 -3.96 5.84
N ALA A 44 -21.53 -3.48 4.73
CA ALA A 44 -21.72 -2.10 4.27
C ALA A 44 -23.19 -1.82 3.93
N ALA A 45 -23.89 -2.74 3.25
CA ALA A 45 -25.32 -2.60 2.93
C ALA A 45 -26.17 -2.50 4.21
N ARG A 46 -25.92 -3.37 5.20
CA ARG A 46 -26.61 -3.34 6.49
C ARG A 46 -26.34 -2.07 7.27
N TRP A 47 -25.08 -1.65 7.33
CA TRP A 47 -24.68 -0.39 7.97
C TRP A 47 -25.38 0.78 7.31
N ARG A 48 -25.35 0.87 5.98
CA ARG A 48 -26.01 1.97 5.23
C ARG A 48 -27.51 2.01 5.48
N LYS A 49 -28.17 0.85 5.49
CA LYS A 49 -29.61 0.73 5.74
C LYS A 49 -29.99 1.19 7.16
N ALA A 50 -29.09 1.06 8.14
CA ALA A 50 -29.33 1.50 9.51
C ALA A 50 -29.12 3.02 9.72
N LEU A 51 -28.66 3.76 8.69
CA LEU A 51 -28.47 5.20 8.75
C LEU A 51 -29.66 5.93 8.12
N SER A 52 -30.16 6.98 8.76
CA SER A 52 -31.16 7.91 8.17
C SER A 52 -30.57 8.66 6.97
N ARG A 53 -29.29 9.09 7.11
CA ARG A 53 -28.50 9.71 6.02
C ARG A 53 -27.13 9.05 5.98
N GLY A 54 -26.61 8.80 4.78
CA GLY A 54 -25.29 8.18 4.60
C GLY A 54 -24.93 8.07 3.13
N PRO A 55 -23.74 7.57 2.82
CA PRO A 55 -23.23 7.54 1.45
C PRO A 55 -24.03 6.62 0.54
N ASP A 56 -24.05 6.94 -0.74
CA ASP A 56 -24.48 5.99 -1.76
C ASP A 56 -23.44 4.87 -1.88
N LEU A 57 -23.90 3.64 -2.05
CA LEU A 57 -23.04 2.48 -2.22
C LEU A 57 -23.07 2.01 -3.67
N LEU A 58 -21.89 1.70 -4.22
CA LEU A 58 -21.74 1.05 -5.53
C LEU A 58 -20.79 -0.14 -5.39
N ALA A 59 -21.30 -1.36 -5.60
CA ALA A 59 -20.47 -2.55 -5.68
C ALA A 59 -19.84 -2.66 -7.07
N VAL A 60 -18.52 -2.88 -7.13
CA VAL A 60 -17.78 -2.99 -8.39
C VAL A 60 -16.98 -4.29 -8.41
N THR A 61 -17.23 -5.10 -9.44
CA THR A 61 -16.44 -6.30 -9.74
C THR A 61 -15.55 -6.04 -10.96
N ILE A 62 -14.24 -6.25 -10.81
CA ILE A 62 -13.32 -6.22 -11.94
C ILE A 62 -13.19 -7.64 -12.49
N ASP A 63 -13.64 -7.83 -13.71
CA ASP A 63 -13.42 -9.08 -14.45
C ASP A 63 -12.11 -8.96 -15.23
N HIS A 64 -11.13 -9.76 -14.83
CA HIS A 64 -9.83 -9.76 -15.49
C HIS A 64 -9.82 -10.55 -16.80
N GLY A 65 -10.89 -11.30 -17.10
CA GLY A 65 -10.98 -12.17 -18.29
C GLY A 65 -9.86 -13.20 -18.37
N LEU A 66 -9.36 -13.65 -17.22
CA LEU A 66 -8.28 -14.63 -17.13
C LEU A 66 -8.79 -16.06 -16.94
N ARG A 67 -10.05 -16.20 -16.52
CA ARG A 67 -10.72 -17.50 -16.28
C ARG A 67 -12.14 -17.47 -16.82
N ALA A 68 -12.61 -18.61 -17.30
CA ALA A 68 -13.98 -18.74 -17.82
C ALA A 68 -15.04 -18.50 -16.74
N GLU A 69 -14.73 -18.84 -15.49
CA GLU A 69 -15.61 -18.72 -14.32
C GLU A 69 -15.86 -17.28 -13.87
N SER A 70 -14.94 -16.34 -14.20
CA SER A 70 -15.00 -14.93 -13.76
C SER A 70 -16.36 -14.27 -14.07
N ALA A 71 -16.89 -14.53 -15.28
CA ALA A 71 -18.18 -13.98 -15.69
C ALA A 71 -19.37 -14.57 -14.90
N ARG A 72 -19.27 -15.83 -14.46
CA ARG A 72 -20.27 -16.47 -13.60
C ARG A 72 -20.23 -15.87 -12.20
N GLU A 73 -19.03 -15.77 -11.62
CA GLU A 73 -18.80 -15.16 -10.31
C GLU A 73 -19.34 -13.72 -10.27
N ALA A 74 -19.05 -12.90 -11.29
CA ALA A 74 -19.57 -11.54 -11.41
C ALA A 74 -21.10 -11.49 -11.45
N ARG A 75 -21.76 -12.45 -12.12
CA ARG A 75 -23.22 -12.56 -12.13
C ARG A 75 -23.79 -12.92 -10.76
N GLU A 76 -23.13 -13.80 -10.02
CA GLU A 76 -23.54 -14.17 -8.66
C GLU A 76 -23.41 -12.98 -7.70
N VAL A 77 -22.31 -12.22 -7.78
CA VAL A 77 -22.13 -10.96 -7.04
C VAL A 77 -23.26 -9.98 -7.39
N LYS A 78 -23.57 -9.80 -8.66
CA LYS A 78 -24.66 -8.91 -9.10
C LYS A 78 -26.02 -9.31 -8.53
N ARG A 79 -26.33 -10.61 -8.52
CA ARG A 79 -27.58 -11.12 -7.93
C ARG A 79 -27.67 -10.81 -6.44
N LEU A 80 -26.56 -11.01 -5.70
CA LEU A 80 -26.51 -10.72 -4.27
C LEU A 80 -26.60 -9.20 -4.02
N ALA A 81 -25.87 -8.39 -4.76
CA ALA A 81 -25.94 -6.94 -4.67
C ALA A 81 -27.38 -6.41 -4.85
N ASN A 82 -28.10 -6.92 -5.87
CA ASN A 82 -29.50 -6.58 -6.10
C ASN A 82 -30.40 -6.96 -4.91
N LYS A 83 -30.20 -8.17 -4.32
CA LYS A 83 -30.94 -8.58 -3.10
C LYS A 83 -30.67 -7.67 -1.89
N LEU A 84 -29.49 -7.09 -1.83
CA LEU A 84 -29.08 -6.16 -0.76
C LEU A 84 -29.50 -4.71 -1.03
N GLY A 85 -30.04 -4.41 -2.22
CA GLY A 85 -30.38 -3.06 -2.66
C GLY A 85 -29.15 -2.20 -2.97
N VAL A 86 -28.02 -2.83 -3.33
CA VAL A 86 -26.76 -2.15 -3.69
C VAL A 86 -26.60 -2.18 -5.21
N PRO A 87 -26.50 -1.04 -5.89
CA PRO A 87 -26.15 -0.99 -7.30
C PRO A 87 -24.84 -1.71 -7.58
N HIS A 88 -24.75 -2.43 -8.70
CA HIS A 88 -23.56 -3.20 -9.05
C HIS A 88 -23.10 -2.93 -10.47
N ARG A 89 -21.79 -2.81 -10.67
CA ARG A 89 -21.14 -2.66 -11.98
C ARG A 89 -20.04 -3.70 -12.14
N THR A 90 -20.07 -4.47 -13.22
CA THR A 90 -18.93 -5.28 -13.66
C THR A 90 -18.11 -4.47 -14.66
N VAL A 91 -16.80 -4.41 -14.47
CA VAL A 91 -15.86 -3.73 -15.36
C VAL A 91 -14.84 -4.75 -15.87
N LEU A 92 -14.75 -4.87 -17.18
CA LEU A 92 -13.82 -5.78 -17.83
C LEU A 92 -12.43 -5.12 -17.97
N TRP A 93 -11.39 -5.84 -17.59
CA TRP A 93 -10.02 -5.47 -17.96
C TRP A 93 -9.79 -5.81 -19.42
N SER A 94 -9.98 -4.83 -20.31
CA SER A 94 -9.76 -4.92 -21.76
C SER A 94 -8.30 -4.58 -22.13
N GLY A 95 -7.87 -5.01 -23.32
CA GLY A 95 -6.54 -4.76 -23.88
C GLY A 95 -5.57 -5.93 -23.75
N GLU A 96 -4.38 -5.74 -24.34
CA GLU A 96 -3.31 -6.74 -24.30
C GLU A 96 -2.81 -6.96 -22.88
N LYS A 97 -2.68 -8.23 -22.50
CA LYS A 97 -2.17 -8.62 -21.18
C LYS A 97 -0.68 -8.94 -21.31
N PRO A 98 0.16 -8.47 -20.37
CA PRO A 98 1.58 -8.73 -20.45
C PRO A 98 1.87 -10.24 -20.35
N LYS A 99 2.86 -10.70 -21.11
CA LYS A 99 3.30 -12.12 -21.11
C LYS A 99 3.99 -12.52 -19.80
N SER A 100 4.54 -11.55 -19.05
CA SER A 100 5.20 -11.76 -17.75
C SER A 100 4.72 -10.73 -16.73
N GLY A 101 4.79 -11.04 -15.42
CA GLY A 101 4.33 -10.14 -14.36
C GLY A 101 2.80 -9.92 -14.33
N VAL A 102 2.04 -10.86 -14.90
CA VAL A 102 0.56 -10.79 -14.98
C VAL A 102 -0.12 -10.43 -13.64
N PRO A 103 0.27 -11.00 -12.47
CA PRO A 103 -0.37 -10.64 -11.21
C PRO A 103 -0.19 -9.18 -10.81
N ALA A 104 1.00 -8.60 -11.07
CA ALA A 104 1.26 -7.19 -10.78
C ALA A 104 0.48 -6.26 -11.72
N ALA A 105 0.44 -6.58 -13.00
CA ALA A 105 -0.33 -5.84 -14.00
C ALA A 105 -1.84 -5.91 -13.73
N ALA A 106 -2.38 -7.08 -13.41
CA ALA A 106 -3.77 -7.27 -13.03
C ALA A 106 -4.14 -6.44 -11.78
N ARG A 107 -3.24 -6.41 -10.78
CA ARG A 107 -3.40 -5.56 -9.60
C ARG A 107 -3.40 -4.07 -9.96
N ALA A 108 -2.50 -3.63 -10.82
CA ALA A 108 -2.45 -2.23 -11.27
C ALA A 108 -3.73 -1.85 -12.03
N ALA A 109 -4.14 -2.66 -13.00
CA ALA A 109 -5.37 -2.47 -13.76
C ALA A 109 -6.62 -2.45 -12.87
N ARG A 110 -6.70 -3.35 -11.89
CA ARG A 110 -7.80 -3.38 -10.92
C ARG A 110 -7.96 -2.04 -10.21
N TYR A 111 -6.88 -1.48 -9.66
CA TYR A 111 -6.97 -0.21 -8.94
C TYR A 111 -7.26 0.96 -9.88
N HIS A 112 -6.69 0.98 -11.07
CA HIS A 112 -6.98 1.99 -12.09
C HIS A 112 -8.46 2.00 -12.49
N LEU A 113 -9.03 0.83 -12.80
CA LEU A 113 -10.44 0.70 -13.16
C LEU A 113 -11.38 1.08 -12.00
N LEU A 114 -11.05 0.64 -10.77
CA LEU A 114 -11.81 1.03 -9.58
C LEU A 114 -11.76 2.53 -9.33
N ALA A 115 -10.59 3.18 -9.47
CA ALA A 115 -10.43 4.63 -9.32
C ALA A 115 -11.22 5.40 -10.39
N THR A 116 -11.21 4.92 -11.62
CA THR A 116 -12.00 5.50 -12.72
C THR A 116 -13.51 5.45 -12.41
N VAL A 117 -14.01 4.29 -11.96
CA VAL A 117 -15.41 4.15 -11.57
C VAL A 117 -15.75 5.05 -10.37
N ALA A 118 -14.86 5.13 -9.38
CA ALA A 118 -15.08 5.97 -8.21
C ALA A 118 -15.23 7.45 -8.60
N ARG A 119 -14.31 7.97 -9.41
CA ARG A 119 -14.39 9.36 -9.93
C ARG A 119 -15.67 9.62 -10.73
N GLN A 120 -16.07 8.69 -11.60
CA GLN A 120 -17.32 8.80 -12.40
C GLN A 120 -18.58 8.87 -11.55
N ASN A 121 -18.54 8.33 -10.33
CA ASN A 121 -19.68 8.29 -9.41
C ASN A 121 -19.54 9.25 -8.20
N GLY A 122 -18.60 10.19 -8.24
CA GLY A 122 -18.38 11.14 -7.15
C GLY A 122 -17.94 10.49 -5.83
N ALA A 123 -17.38 9.28 -5.88
CA ALA A 123 -16.91 8.55 -4.71
C ALA A 123 -15.45 8.87 -4.44
N GLY A 124 -15.17 9.51 -3.32
CA GLY A 124 -13.80 9.77 -2.86
C GLY A 124 -13.11 8.54 -2.25
N HIS A 125 -13.85 7.46 -1.98
CA HIS A 125 -13.33 6.27 -1.31
C HIS A 125 -13.67 4.99 -2.04
N ILE A 126 -12.68 4.09 -2.10
CA ILE A 126 -12.85 2.69 -2.53
C ILE A 126 -12.58 1.82 -1.31
N LEU A 127 -13.54 1.01 -0.90
CA LEU A 127 -13.40 0.08 0.21
C LEU A 127 -12.96 -1.29 -0.32
N THR A 128 -11.93 -1.86 0.31
CA THR A 128 -11.40 -3.19 0.01
C THR A 128 -11.40 -4.06 1.26
N ALA A 129 -11.62 -5.35 1.09
CA ALA A 129 -11.85 -6.30 2.17
C ALA A 129 -10.57 -6.95 2.71
N HIS A 130 -9.43 -6.22 2.75
CA HIS A 130 -8.22 -6.76 3.34
C HIS A 130 -8.38 -6.96 4.84
N THR A 131 -8.00 -8.13 5.31
CA THR A 131 -8.18 -8.60 6.69
C THR A 131 -6.91 -8.49 7.53
N ARG A 132 -7.02 -8.87 8.80
CA ARG A 132 -5.88 -9.05 9.70
C ARG A 132 -4.93 -10.14 9.21
N ASP A 133 -5.47 -11.19 8.62
CA ASP A 133 -4.70 -12.28 8.02
C ASP A 133 -3.85 -11.75 6.84
N ASP A 134 -4.42 -10.90 5.99
CA ASP A 134 -3.67 -10.23 4.91
C ASP A 134 -2.55 -9.31 5.45
N GLN A 135 -2.73 -8.70 6.63
CA GLN A 135 -1.68 -7.93 7.29
C GLN A 135 -0.50 -8.81 7.69
N ALA A 136 -0.77 -9.96 8.31
CA ALA A 136 0.25 -10.92 8.71
C ALA A 136 1.00 -11.48 7.49
N GLU A 137 0.27 -11.89 6.44
CA GLU A 137 0.86 -12.31 5.17
C GLU A 137 1.78 -11.23 4.61
N THR A 138 1.31 -9.98 4.59
CA THR A 138 2.06 -8.85 4.02
C THR A 138 3.31 -8.53 4.84
N LEU A 139 3.22 -8.55 6.17
CA LEU A 139 4.37 -8.36 7.05
C LEU A 139 5.43 -9.44 6.79
N LEU A 140 5.04 -10.72 6.82
CA LEU A 140 5.97 -11.84 6.63
C LEU A 140 6.62 -11.79 5.23
N MET A 141 5.84 -11.57 4.18
CA MET A 141 6.36 -11.41 2.82
C MET A 141 7.40 -10.29 2.70
N ARG A 142 7.19 -9.18 3.40
CA ARG A 142 8.09 -8.03 3.36
C ARG A 142 9.33 -8.25 4.24
N MET A 143 9.16 -8.92 5.37
CA MET A 143 10.26 -9.33 6.24
C MET A 143 11.24 -10.26 5.51
N LEU A 144 10.74 -11.27 4.82
CA LEU A 144 11.54 -12.19 4.02
C LEU A 144 12.26 -11.53 2.82
N ARG A 145 11.84 -10.32 2.43
CA ARG A 145 12.49 -9.50 1.38
C ARG A 145 13.43 -8.44 1.93
N GLY A 146 13.68 -8.42 3.25
CA GLY A 146 14.55 -7.42 3.86
C GLY A 146 13.98 -6.00 3.85
N SER A 147 12.65 -5.85 3.97
CA SER A 147 12.05 -4.51 3.99
C SER A 147 12.37 -3.78 5.30
N GLY A 148 12.65 -2.48 5.22
CA GLY A 148 12.80 -1.61 6.38
C GLY A 148 11.47 -1.33 7.12
N ILE A 149 11.52 -0.52 8.19
CA ILE A 149 10.38 -0.22 9.09
C ILE A 149 9.11 0.18 8.32
N GLY A 150 9.22 1.07 7.32
CA GLY A 150 8.08 1.51 6.51
C GLY A 150 7.42 0.37 5.73
N GLY A 151 8.22 -0.58 5.24
CA GLY A 151 7.72 -1.80 4.59
C GLY A 151 7.04 -2.73 5.59
N LEU A 152 7.64 -2.97 6.74
CA LEU A 152 7.13 -3.85 7.80
C LEU A 152 5.88 -3.29 8.50
N ALA A 153 5.56 -2.01 8.33
CA ALA A 153 4.26 -1.43 8.73
C ALA A 153 3.06 -2.05 8.00
N ALA A 154 3.30 -2.95 7.03
CA ALA A 154 2.31 -3.64 6.21
C ALA A 154 1.35 -2.68 5.47
N MET A 155 0.03 -2.89 5.53
CA MET A 155 -0.93 -2.05 4.82
C MET A 155 -1.50 -0.97 5.74
N ALA A 156 -1.51 0.28 5.28
CA ALA A 156 -2.21 1.36 5.96
C ALA A 156 -3.74 1.20 5.85
N ARG A 157 -4.47 1.70 6.86
CA ARG A 157 -5.96 1.73 6.84
C ARG A 157 -6.51 2.49 5.64
N GLN A 158 -5.83 3.55 5.24
CA GLN A 158 -6.14 4.31 4.03
C GLN A 158 -4.85 4.60 3.25
N THR A 159 -4.96 4.62 1.93
CA THR A 159 -3.84 4.95 1.03
C THR A 159 -4.41 5.70 -0.16
N GLU A 160 -3.87 6.84 -0.49
CA GLU A 160 -4.24 7.57 -1.70
C GLU A 160 -3.69 6.88 -2.94
N ARG A 161 -4.50 6.76 -3.95
CA ARG A 161 -4.10 6.27 -5.27
C ARG A 161 -4.98 6.89 -6.35
N GLU A 162 -4.37 7.53 -7.34
CA GLU A 162 -5.04 8.14 -8.49
C GLU A 162 -6.17 9.12 -8.10
N GLY A 163 -5.95 9.89 -7.03
CA GLY A 163 -6.89 10.89 -6.54
C GLY A 163 -8.09 10.33 -5.76
N VAL A 164 -8.07 9.04 -5.40
CA VAL A 164 -9.08 8.41 -4.54
C VAL A 164 -8.44 7.70 -3.35
N LEU A 165 -9.15 7.60 -2.23
CA LEU A 165 -8.68 6.91 -1.03
C LEU A 165 -9.08 5.43 -1.05
N ILE A 166 -8.09 4.54 -1.07
CA ILE A 166 -8.29 3.10 -0.87
C ILE A 166 -8.38 2.83 0.62
N ALA A 167 -9.56 2.50 1.13
CA ALA A 167 -9.79 2.23 2.53
C ALA A 167 -9.96 0.72 2.82
N ARG A 168 -9.51 0.29 3.99
CA ARG A 168 -9.47 -1.11 4.43
C ARG A 168 -10.10 -1.25 5.80
N PRO A 169 -11.42 -1.30 5.90
CA PRO A 169 -12.11 -1.33 7.19
C PRO A 169 -11.79 -2.59 8.01
N PHE A 170 -11.40 -3.69 7.37
CA PHE A 170 -11.24 -5.00 8.01
C PHE A 170 -9.81 -5.36 8.42
N LEU A 171 -8.86 -4.42 8.42
CA LEU A 171 -7.46 -4.73 8.79
C LEU A 171 -7.27 -5.29 10.21
N ASN A 172 -8.25 -5.13 11.09
CA ASN A 172 -8.24 -5.69 12.45
C ASN A 172 -9.23 -6.86 12.62
N VAL A 173 -9.91 -7.26 11.55
CA VAL A 173 -10.91 -8.33 11.54
C VAL A 173 -10.27 -9.59 10.96
N SER A 174 -10.47 -10.76 11.61
CA SER A 174 -9.99 -12.02 11.06
C SER A 174 -10.87 -12.51 9.92
N LYS A 175 -10.26 -13.26 9.01
CA LYS A 175 -11.00 -13.95 7.94
C LYS A 175 -12.06 -14.90 8.51
N ALA A 176 -11.74 -15.57 9.62
CA ALA A 176 -12.67 -16.46 10.31
C ALA A 176 -13.94 -15.75 10.80
N GLN A 177 -13.81 -14.50 11.33
CA GLN A 177 -14.97 -13.71 11.73
C GLN A 177 -15.86 -13.32 10.52
N LEU A 178 -15.26 -13.00 9.37
CA LEU A 178 -16.01 -12.69 8.15
C LEU A 178 -16.78 -13.92 7.66
N ILE A 179 -16.14 -15.09 7.63
CA ILE A 179 -16.77 -16.37 7.26
C ILE A 179 -17.91 -16.71 8.23
N ALA A 180 -17.69 -16.61 9.55
CA ALA A 180 -18.72 -16.84 10.55
C ALA A 180 -19.91 -15.87 10.40
N THR A 181 -19.64 -14.63 10.02
CA THR A 181 -20.66 -13.61 9.77
C THR A 181 -21.55 -13.99 8.57
N LEU A 182 -20.94 -14.44 7.47
CA LEU A 182 -21.66 -14.89 6.28
C LEU A 182 -22.45 -16.18 6.54
N ALA A 183 -21.86 -17.13 7.28
CA ALA A 183 -22.53 -18.37 7.67
C ALA A 183 -23.78 -18.08 8.50
N LYS A 184 -23.67 -17.20 9.52
CA LYS A 184 -24.83 -16.76 10.32
C LYS A 184 -25.91 -16.09 9.46
N ALA A 185 -25.50 -15.35 8.46
CA ALA A 185 -26.41 -14.66 7.54
C ALA A 185 -26.96 -15.58 6.42
N LYS A 186 -26.49 -16.81 6.32
CA LYS A 186 -26.79 -17.77 5.24
C LYS A 186 -26.49 -17.19 3.84
N ILE A 187 -25.35 -16.49 3.72
CA ILE A 187 -24.87 -15.90 2.48
C ILE A 187 -23.76 -16.75 1.89
N GLY A 188 -23.95 -17.20 0.64
CA GLY A 188 -22.96 -17.93 -0.13
C GLY A 188 -21.88 -16.98 -0.73
N TYR A 189 -20.73 -17.55 -1.02
CA TYR A 189 -19.60 -16.88 -1.68
C TYR A 189 -18.84 -17.86 -2.58
N ALA A 190 -18.05 -17.37 -3.52
CA ALA A 190 -17.21 -18.20 -4.37
C ALA A 190 -15.95 -18.66 -3.62
N ASP A 191 -15.61 -19.93 -3.71
CA ASP A 191 -14.32 -20.49 -3.26
C ASP A 191 -13.42 -20.69 -4.47
N ASP A 192 -12.41 -19.81 -4.61
CA ASP A 192 -11.47 -19.86 -5.72
C ASP A 192 -10.37 -20.90 -5.43
N PRO A 193 -10.24 -21.97 -6.22
CA PRO A 193 -9.21 -23.01 -6.01
C PRO A 193 -7.79 -22.46 -6.01
N THR A 194 -7.52 -21.36 -6.71
CA THR A 194 -6.19 -20.75 -6.76
C THR A 194 -5.72 -20.19 -5.40
N ASN A 195 -6.64 -20.00 -4.45
CA ASN A 195 -6.30 -19.60 -3.09
C ASN A 195 -5.53 -20.69 -2.31
N ARG A 196 -5.53 -21.92 -2.80
CA ARG A 196 -4.83 -23.09 -2.21
C ARG A 196 -3.61 -23.52 -3.03
N ASP A 197 -3.41 -22.96 -4.22
CA ASP A 197 -2.31 -23.33 -5.11
C ASP A 197 -0.98 -22.78 -4.60
N THR A 198 -0.11 -23.65 -4.10
CA THR A 198 1.21 -23.34 -3.55
C THR A 198 2.23 -22.86 -4.59
N SER A 199 1.92 -22.90 -5.89
CA SER A 199 2.72 -22.24 -6.92
C SER A 199 2.76 -20.72 -6.71
N PHE A 200 1.72 -20.15 -6.08
CA PHE A 200 1.66 -18.74 -5.72
C PHE A 200 2.29 -18.45 -4.34
N THR A 201 2.85 -17.26 -4.18
CA THR A 201 3.54 -16.86 -2.94
C THR A 201 2.63 -16.83 -1.72
N ARG A 202 1.38 -16.34 -1.83
CA ARG A 202 0.49 -16.19 -0.68
C ARG A 202 0.07 -17.50 -0.03
N PRO A 203 -0.35 -18.55 -0.77
CA PRO A 203 -0.61 -19.87 -0.17
C PRO A 203 0.59 -20.43 0.59
N ARG A 204 1.84 -20.29 0.04
CA ARG A 204 3.05 -20.69 0.76
C ARG A 204 3.26 -19.93 2.07
N ILE A 205 3.03 -18.62 2.06
CA ILE A 205 3.15 -17.78 3.27
C ILE A 205 2.12 -18.18 4.33
N ARG A 206 0.91 -18.57 3.93
CA ARG A 206 -0.11 -19.09 4.87
C ARG A 206 0.33 -20.37 5.55
N ALA A 207 0.91 -21.31 4.80
CA ALA A 207 1.46 -22.53 5.39
C ALA A 207 2.55 -22.20 6.43
N VAL A 208 3.47 -21.29 6.13
CA VAL A 208 4.49 -20.84 7.10
C VAL A 208 3.85 -20.17 8.32
N LEU A 209 2.78 -19.38 8.14
CA LEU A 209 2.07 -18.74 9.26
C LEU A 209 1.37 -19.77 10.16
N GLU A 210 0.84 -20.86 9.59
CA GLU A 210 0.26 -21.97 10.35
C GLU A 210 1.31 -22.69 11.20
N GLU A 211 2.53 -22.89 10.67
CA GLU A 211 3.66 -23.45 11.39
C GLU A 211 4.19 -22.53 12.51
N LEU A 212 4.16 -21.20 12.30
CA LEU A 212 4.60 -20.22 13.30
C LEU A 212 3.55 -19.93 14.39
N ALA A 213 2.29 -20.27 14.17
CA ALA A 213 1.21 -19.91 15.08
C ALA A 213 1.37 -20.50 16.51
N PRO A 214 1.81 -21.76 16.70
CA PRO A 214 2.07 -22.32 18.04
C PRO A 214 3.13 -21.55 18.82
N GLU A 215 4.13 -20.98 18.11
CA GLU A 215 5.23 -20.19 18.68
C GLU A 215 4.86 -18.71 18.87
N GLY A 216 3.59 -18.34 18.72
CA GLY A 216 3.11 -16.96 18.84
C GLY A 216 3.23 -16.14 17.57
N GLY A 217 3.63 -16.75 16.44
CA GLY A 217 3.68 -16.11 15.11
C GLY A 217 2.32 -16.07 14.41
N ASP A 218 1.23 -16.02 15.16
CA ASP A 218 -0.13 -15.96 14.62
C ASP A 218 -0.48 -14.63 13.94
N ALA A 219 -1.55 -14.61 13.16
CA ALA A 219 -1.99 -13.44 12.43
C ALA A 219 -2.30 -12.24 13.34
N ARG A 220 -2.75 -12.47 14.59
CA ARG A 220 -3.06 -11.42 15.56
C ARG A 220 -1.79 -10.74 16.06
N ASN A 221 -0.79 -11.52 16.45
CA ASN A 221 0.48 -11.00 16.96
C ASN A 221 1.27 -10.29 15.86
N LEU A 222 1.32 -10.85 14.65
CA LEU A 222 1.99 -10.23 13.50
C LEU A 222 1.29 -8.94 13.05
N ALA A 223 -0.03 -8.89 12.98
CA ALA A 223 -0.75 -7.65 12.68
C ALA A 223 -0.56 -6.58 13.78
N ARG A 224 -0.45 -7.01 15.06
CA ARG A 224 -0.10 -6.11 16.15
C ARG A 224 1.32 -5.55 16.00
N LEU A 225 2.27 -6.38 15.61
CA LEU A 225 3.64 -5.95 15.31
C LEU A 225 3.65 -4.94 14.15
N ALA A 226 2.97 -5.24 13.04
CA ALA A 226 2.82 -4.31 11.92
C ALA A 226 2.25 -2.95 12.36
N SER A 227 1.23 -2.96 13.23
CA SER A 227 0.64 -1.73 13.79
C SER A 227 1.61 -0.95 14.67
N ARG A 228 2.47 -1.62 15.47
CA ARG A 228 3.53 -0.97 16.25
C ARG A 228 4.58 -0.34 15.35
N LEU A 229 5.02 -1.06 14.33
CA LEU A 229 5.97 -0.56 13.33
C LEU A 229 5.38 0.61 12.52
N ALA A 230 4.08 0.60 12.22
CA ALA A 230 3.40 1.73 11.57
C ALA A 230 3.47 3.00 12.43
N ARG A 231 3.25 2.89 13.76
CA ARG A 231 3.38 4.05 14.67
C ARG A 231 4.83 4.54 14.78
N ALA A 232 5.80 3.64 14.89
CA ALA A 232 7.22 4.00 14.89
C ALA A 232 7.61 4.69 13.57
N ASN A 233 7.15 4.12 12.44
CA ASN A 233 7.39 4.72 11.13
C ASN A 233 6.78 6.13 11.02
N ALA A 234 5.57 6.36 11.51
CA ALA A 234 4.95 7.67 11.50
C ALA A 234 5.75 8.72 12.31
N ALA A 235 6.30 8.32 13.46
CA ALA A 235 7.17 9.19 14.25
C ALA A 235 8.47 9.53 13.50
N VAL A 236 9.09 8.54 12.86
CA VAL A 236 10.30 8.78 12.04
C VAL A 236 9.99 9.71 10.86
N GLU A 237 8.83 9.57 10.19
CA GLU A 237 8.43 10.45 9.10
C GLU A 237 8.33 11.92 9.55
N VAL A 238 7.80 12.19 10.76
CA VAL A 238 7.78 13.56 11.33
C VAL A 238 9.20 14.11 11.53
N LEU A 239 10.13 13.27 12.01
CA LEU A 239 11.53 13.66 12.15
C LEU A 239 12.19 13.93 10.79
N VAL A 240 11.91 13.13 9.76
CA VAL A 240 12.40 13.35 8.39
C VAL A 240 11.87 14.67 7.82
N ASP A 241 10.61 15.01 8.07
CA ASP A 241 10.03 16.29 7.65
C ASP A 241 10.68 17.49 8.38
N GLY A 242 10.99 17.33 9.67
CA GLY A 242 11.75 18.30 10.44
C GLY A 242 13.17 18.49 9.90
N ALA A 243 13.86 17.39 9.62
CA ALA A 243 15.20 17.41 9.05
C ALA A 243 15.25 18.03 7.66
N ALA A 244 14.24 17.76 6.80
CA ALA A 244 14.13 18.39 5.49
C ALA A 244 14.01 19.93 5.60
N ARG A 245 13.20 20.42 6.54
CA ARG A 245 13.07 21.86 6.84
C ARG A 245 14.37 22.47 7.39
N TYR A 246 15.02 21.77 8.32
CA TYR A 246 16.32 22.20 8.86
C TYR A 246 17.37 22.35 7.75
N LEU A 247 17.52 21.35 6.87
CA LEU A 247 18.46 21.42 5.76
C LEU A 247 18.13 22.53 4.76
N ALA A 248 16.84 22.82 4.51
CA ALA A 248 16.43 23.92 3.67
C ALA A 248 16.85 25.29 4.25
N LEU A 249 16.69 25.49 5.56
CA LEU A 249 17.13 26.71 6.25
C LEU A 249 18.66 26.86 6.23
N LYS A 250 19.40 25.79 6.47
CA LYS A 250 20.89 25.82 6.40
C LYS A 250 21.39 26.20 5.01
N SER A 251 20.75 25.69 3.97
CA SER A 251 21.12 26.06 2.58
C SER A 251 20.94 27.56 2.30
N GLN A 252 19.95 28.23 2.90
CA GLN A 252 19.74 29.69 2.75
C GLN A 252 20.83 30.51 3.47
N THR A 253 21.27 30.06 4.64
CA THR A 253 22.24 30.79 5.47
C THR A 253 23.61 30.90 4.81
N ILE A 254 23.97 30.00 3.90
CA ILE A 254 25.25 30.01 3.15
C ILE A 254 25.15 30.62 1.75
N GLY A 255 24.15 31.48 1.53
CA GLY A 255 24.02 32.25 0.28
C GLY A 255 23.62 31.41 -0.94
N LEU A 256 23.02 30.24 -0.71
CA LEU A 256 22.51 29.41 -1.78
C LEU A 256 21.07 29.82 -2.13
N PRO A 257 20.68 29.78 -3.44
CA PRO A 257 19.30 30.03 -3.78
C PRO A 257 18.40 29.16 -2.93
N PRO A 258 17.21 29.63 -2.50
CA PRO A 258 16.27 28.87 -1.68
C PRO A 258 15.78 27.65 -2.48
N VAL A 259 16.53 26.56 -2.36
CA VAL A 259 16.10 25.28 -2.89
C VAL A 259 15.32 24.66 -1.75
N SER A 260 14.02 24.41 -1.96
CA SER A 260 13.34 23.45 -1.08
C SER A 260 14.24 22.22 -1.02
N ALA A 261 14.59 21.73 0.17
CA ALA A 261 15.56 20.65 0.31
C ALA A 261 15.29 19.48 -0.66
N ILE A 262 14.03 19.33 -1.11
CA ILE A 262 13.60 18.40 -2.15
C ILE A 262 12.60 19.10 -3.08
N GLY A 263 13.08 19.63 -4.20
CA GLY A 263 12.25 20.19 -5.29
C GLY A 263 11.74 19.11 -6.28
N PRO A 264 10.91 19.51 -7.27
CA PRO A 264 10.38 18.56 -8.26
C PRO A 264 11.43 18.02 -9.25
N HIS A 265 12.47 18.80 -9.55
CA HIS A 265 13.50 18.45 -10.55
C HIS A 265 14.92 18.44 -9.98
N ARG A 266 15.09 18.88 -8.75
CA ARG A 266 16.40 18.91 -8.09
C ARG A 266 16.23 18.90 -6.57
N ALA A 267 17.11 18.17 -5.88
CA ALA A 267 17.30 18.30 -4.46
C ALA A 267 18.77 18.63 -4.17
N ALA A 268 19.01 19.40 -3.09
CA ALA A 268 20.36 19.71 -2.64
C ALA A 268 20.40 19.77 -1.11
N PHE A 269 21.45 19.20 -0.54
CA PHE A 269 21.72 19.20 0.90
C PHE A 269 23.13 19.76 1.14
N GLU A 270 23.30 20.57 2.17
CA GLU A 270 24.62 20.89 2.70
C GLU A 270 25.21 19.62 3.34
N ALA A 271 26.44 19.23 2.95
CA ALA A 271 26.97 17.91 3.22
C ALA A 271 27.25 17.67 4.71
N VAL A 272 27.76 18.68 5.45
CA VAL A 272 28.06 18.57 6.88
C VAL A 272 26.77 18.51 7.69
N ALA A 273 25.79 19.37 7.40
CA ALA A 273 24.50 19.34 8.06
C ALA A 273 23.73 18.03 7.77
N PHE A 274 23.83 17.51 6.55
CA PHE A 274 23.26 16.22 6.21
C PHE A 274 23.96 15.10 7.00
N ALA A 275 25.27 15.07 7.05
CA ALA A 275 26.05 14.05 7.76
C ALA A 275 25.83 14.05 9.28
N SER A 276 25.44 15.19 9.87
CA SER A 276 25.13 15.28 11.31
C SER A 276 23.80 14.63 11.72
N LEU A 277 22.94 14.29 10.74
CA LEU A 277 21.64 13.66 11.00
C LEU A 277 21.80 12.16 11.26
N PRO A 278 20.89 11.52 12.04
CA PRO A 278 20.86 10.07 12.20
C PRO A 278 20.75 9.34 10.85
N GLU A 279 21.35 8.16 10.75
CA GLU A 279 21.46 7.38 9.52
C GLU A 279 20.10 7.12 8.85
N GLU A 280 19.09 6.67 9.60
CA GLU A 280 17.74 6.41 9.07
C GLU A 280 17.10 7.68 8.49
N ILE A 281 17.33 8.84 9.10
CA ILE A 281 16.81 10.12 8.59
C ILE A 281 17.49 10.47 7.26
N ARG A 282 18.81 10.32 7.17
CA ARG A 282 19.60 10.54 5.95
C ARG A 282 19.17 9.61 4.82
N LEU A 283 18.99 8.33 5.15
CA LEU A 283 18.51 7.32 4.20
C LEU A 283 17.14 7.67 3.61
N ARG A 284 16.18 8.08 4.47
CA ARG A 284 14.85 8.48 4.02
C ARG A 284 14.85 9.77 3.20
N LEU A 285 15.67 10.75 3.56
CA LEU A 285 15.83 11.98 2.76
C LEU A 285 16.35 11.65 1.36
N LEU A 286 17.35 10.79 1.25
CA LEU A 286 17.87 10.31 -0.04
C LEU A 286 16.79 9.58 -0.84
N LEU A 287 16.12 8.61 -0.23
CA LEU A 287 15.03 7.84 -0.88
C LEU A 287 13.92 8.77 -1.37
N ARG A 288 13.47 9.73 -0.54
CA ARG A 288 12.45 10.70 -0.96
C ARG A 288 12.90 11.54 -2.14
N ALA A 289 14.14 12.05 -2.12
CA ALA A 289 14.68 12.84 -3.19
C ALA A 289 14.85 12.03 -4.49
N ILE A 290 15.42 10.84 -4.40
CA ILE A 290 15.61 9.93 -5.54
C ILE A 290 14.26 9.52 -6.14
N ASN A 291 13.30 9.11 -5.33
CA ASN A 291 11.98 8.68 -5.82
C ASN A 291 11.15 9.82 -6.43
N ARG A 292 11.41 11.08 -6.02
CA ARG A 292 10.73 12.24 -6.57
C ARG A 292 11.32 12.71 -7.91
N ILE A 293 12.63 12.55 -8.09
CA ILE A 293 13.41 13.10 -9.20
C ILE A 293 13.71 12.03 -10.25
N GLY A 294 13.95 10.79 -9.81
CA GLY A 294 14.23 9.66 -10.70
C GLY A 294 13.02 9.23 -11.52
N HIS A 295 13.29 8.63 -12.68
CA HIS A 295 12.25 8.26 -13.65
C HIS A 295 12.23 6.75 -13.98
N GLU A 296 13.07 5.94 -13.35
CA GLU A 296 13.15 4.48 -13.57
C GLU A 296 12.34 3.66 -12.53
N GLY A 297 11.45 4.32 -11.77
CA GLY A 297 10.66 3.70 -10.70
C GLY A 297 11.28 3.87 -9.31
N PRO A 298 10.69 3.27 -8.26
CA PRO A 298 11.14 3.47 -6.89
C PRO A 298 12.53 2.87 -6.66
N ALA A 299 13.36 3.57 -5.90
CA ALA A 299 14.68 3.10 -5.52
C ALA A 299 14.58 1.91 -4.55
N GLU A 300 15.40 0.88 -4.78
CA GLU A 300 15.54 -0.26 -3.88
C GLU A 300 16.29 0.15 -2.61
N LEU A 301 15.78 -0.29 -1.45
CA LEU A 301 16.32 0.07 -0.13
C LEU A 301 17.81 -0.27 -0.02
N GLY A 302 18.23 -1.50 -0.29
CA GLY A 302 19.63 -1.91 -0.17
C GLY A 302 20.59 -1.13 -1.08
N LYS A 303 20.13 -0.69 -2.26
CA LYS A 303 20.94 0.18 -3.14
C LYS A 303 21.06 1.59 -2.57
N ALA A 304 20.02 2.11 -1.91
CA ALA A 304 20.06 3.40 -1.26
C ALA A 304 20.97 3.38 0.00
N GLU A 305 20.94 2.28 0.78
CA GLU A 305 21.86 2.04 1.89
C GLU A 305 23.31 1.99 1.41
N ALA A 306 23.60 1.27 0.34
CA ALA A 306 24.94 1.22 -0.27
C ALA A 306 25.42 2.60 -0.75
N LEU A 307 24.50 3.40 -1.34
CA LEU A 307 24.79 4.78 -1.75
C LEU A 307 25.08 5.68 -0.55
N LEU A 308 24.30 5.58 0.53
CA LEU A 308 24.53 6.35 1.76
C LEU A 308 25.90 6.01 2.37
N ALA A 309 26.24 4.72 2.47
CA ALA A 309 27.55 4.29 2.93
C ALA A 309 28.70 4.80 2.03
N ALA A 310 28.49 4.90 0.72
CA ALA A 310 29.47 5.50 -0.19
C ALA A 310 29.64 7.01 0.02
N LEU A 311 28.53 7.73 0.30
CA LEU A 311 28.57 9.16 0.67
C LEU A 311 29.35 9.37 1.98
N ASP A 312 29.09 8.55 3.01
CA ASP A 312 29.78 8.64 4.30
C ASP A 312 31.28 8.42 4.16
N ARG A 313 31.69 7.40 3.40
CA ARG A 313 33.12 7.18 3.08
C ARG A 313 33.75 8.33 2.31
N ALA A 314 33.01 8.95 1.40
CA ALA A 314 33.52 10.09 0.65
C ALA A 314 33.68 11.33 1.52
N LEU A 315 32.77 11.56 2.48
CA LEU A 315 32.83 12.68 3.42
C LEU A 315 33.96 12.56 4.46
N GLN A 316 34.36 11.33 4.79
CA GLN A 316 35.48 11.08 5.73
C GLN A 316 36.85 11.27 5.10
N ARG A 317 36.97 11.42 3.79
CA ARG A 317 38.28 11.63 3.13
C ARG A 317 38.77 13.06 3.35
N THR A 318 40.07 13.21 3.62
CA THR A 318 40.72 14.51 3.86
C THR A 318 40.94 15.36 2.59
N THR A 319 40.84 14.75 1.40
CA THR A 319 40.86 15.43 0.10
C THR A 319 39.47 15.82 -0.31
N VAL A 320 39.33 16.80 -1.22
CA VAL A 320 38.02 17.30 -1.70
C VAL A 320 37.07 16.15 -2.00
N PRO A 321 36.01 15.95 -1.18
CA PRO A 321 35.12 14.80 -1.33
C PRO A 321 34.36 14.89 -2.63
N ARG A 322 34.43 13.82 -3.44
CA ARG A 322 33.69 13.71 -4.70
C ARG A 322 33.04 12.34 -4.81
N LEU A 323 31.76 12.34 -5.17
CA LEU A 323 31.00 11.12 -5.50
C LEU A 323 30.05 11.46 -6.64
N LYS A 324 29.84 10.52 -7.55
CA LYS A 324 28.76 10.58 -8.55
C LYS A 324 28.25 9.18 -8.80
N GLN A 325 26.98 8.92 -8.46
CA GLN A 325 26.33 7.61 -8.64
C GLN A 325 24.91 7.80 -9.15
N THR A 326 24.42 6.85 -9.94
CA THR A 326 23.05 6.84 -10.46
C THR A 326 22.23 5.77 -9.76
N LEU A 327 21.02 6.14 -9.32
CA LEU A 327 20.06 5.20 -8.72
C LEU A 327 18.65 5.60 -9.17
N ALA A 328 17.88 4.62 -9.63
CA ALA A 328 16.47 4.76 -10.04
C ALA A 328 16.20 5.93 -11.01
N GLY A 329 17.14 6.21 -11.92
CA GLY A 329 17.02 7.32 -12.88
C GLY A 329 17.32 8.71 -12.28
N ALA A 330 17.91 8.76 -11.08
CA ALA A 330 18.47 10.00 -10.50
C ALA A 330 20.00 9.88 -10.37
N ILE A 331 20.71 11.00 -10.56
CA ILE A 331 22.13 11.13 -10.27
C ILE A 331 22.28 11.78 -8.90
N VAL A 332 23.02 11.13 -8.00
CA VAL A 332 23.44 11.67 -6.72
C VAL A 332 24.92 12.04 -6.82
N SER A 333 25.23 13.32 -6.56
CA SER A 333 26.60 13.85 -6.64
C SER A 333 26.98 14.51 -5.32
N LEU A 334 28.23 14.31 -4.89
CA LEU A 334 28.87 15.05 -3.81
C LEU A 334 30.02 15.86 -4.39
N SER A 335 29.96 17.18 -4.26
CA SER A 335 31.02 18.10 -4.67
C SER A 335 30.91 19.43 -3.95
N ALA A 336 32.04 20.08 -3.68
CA ALA A 336 32.10 21.40 -3.04
C ALA A 336 31.21 21.53 -1.77
N GLY A 337 31.23 20.51 -0.91
CA GLY A 337 30.45 20.50 0.33
C GLY A 337 28.95 20.32 0.17
N ARG A 338 28.48 19.87 -1.01
CA ARG A 338 27.07 19.67 -1.34
C ARG A 338 26.77 18.28 -1.87
N ILE A 339 25.64 17.73 -1.43
CA ILE A 339 25.02 16.57 -2.02
C ILE A 339 23.90 17.07 -2.92
N THR A 340 23.94 16.77 -4.23
CA THR A 340 22.91 17.16 -5.19
C THR A 340 22.28 15.92 -5.81
N ILE A 341 20.97 15.95 -6.02
CA ILE A 341 20.21 14.91 -6.71
C ILE A 341 19.51 15.55 -7.91
N GLU A 342 19.73 14.99 -9.09
CA GLU A 342 19.23 15.50 -10.36
C GLU A 342 18.76 14.34 -11.25
N PRO A 343 17.87 14.56 -12.24
CA PRO A 343 17.49 13.52 -13.17
C PRO A 343 18.70 12.95 -13.92
N ALA A 344 18.79 11.65 -14.05
CA ALA A 344 19.78 11.02 -14.90
C ALA A 344 19.40 11.22 -16.38
N PRO A 345 20.38 11.39 -17.30
CA PRO A 345 20.10 11.36 -18.73
C PRO A 345 19.48 10.01 -19.11
N PRO A 346 18.57 9.96 -20.10
CA PRO A 346 17.99 8.73 -20.57
C PRO A 346 19.08 7.75 -21.01
N ARG A 347 18.93 6.47 -20.62
CA ARG A 347 19.87 5.44 -21.05
C ARG A 347 19.88 5.38 -22.58
N ARG A 348 21.06 5.49 -23.21
CA ARG A 348 21.19 5.22 -24.63
C ARG A 348 20.72 3.79 -24.88
N ARG A 349 19.63 3.62 -25.65
CA ARG A 349 19.26 2.29 -26.15
C ARG A 349 20.47 1.78 -26.93
N LYS A 350 21.05 0.63 -26.56
CA LYS A 350 21.94 -0.10 -27.46
C LYS A 350 21.12 -0.39 -28.71
N ALA A 351 21.57 0.15 -29.83
CA ALA A 351 21.05 -0.31 -31.13
C ALA A 351 21.31 -1.80 -31.20
N SER A 352 20.23 -2.57 -31.28
CA SER A 352 20.24 -4.02 -31.52
C SER A 352 20.52 -4.27 -32.99
#